data_8721699c6997c77019ae7196fc07b429
#
_entry.id   8721699c6997c77019ae7196fc07b429
#
_cell.length_a   1.000
_cell.length_b   1.000
_cell.length_c   1.000
_cell.angle_alpha   90.00
_cell.angle_beta   90.00
_cell.angle_gamma   90.00
#
_symmetry.space_group_name_H-M   'P 1'
#
loop_
_entity.id
_entity.type
_entity.pdbx_description
1 polymer ?
#
loop_
_entity_poly.entity_id
_entity_poly.type
_entity_poly.pdbx_seq_one_letter_code
_entity_poly.pdbx_strand_id
1 'polypeptide(L)'
;MANEETQPLLTCRNVFKYFGGLAAVNDFDLDVFPGDVIGIGGPNGAGKTTFLDVISGISPATSGDIALNGTPIAVKKPDAICHLGISRTFQLNAGFETMSIEENTLVGASFGLGDKGWFPRMTYNRQMRERVEKALVLCNLQDKADMVVRDLPVLDRKLLMLAGALATEPKLLLVDEPVGGLNPHEVDDVMEIVQGLIKEGVTIILIEHVMRFLLQLSKRVVIMHHGEKIYEGDSQGLLNDRKVVEVYLGEGTADRLQHMMEERAKNG
;
A
#
# COMPACT_ATOMS: atom_id res chain seq x y z
N MET A 1 25.41 -3.42 25.13
CA MET A 1 25.06 -3.68 23.75
C MET A 1 24.32 -2.45 23.29
N ALA A 2 24.89 -1.67 22.37
CA ALA A 2 24.24 -0.48 21.82
C ALA A 2 22.99 -0.95 21.07
N ASN A 3 21.83 -0.36 21.35
CA ASN A 3 20.66 -0.48 20.50
C ASN A 3 21.09 -0.01 19.10
N GLU A 4 21.17 -0.93 18.15
CA GLU A 4 21.16 -0.54 16.74
C GLU A 4 19.79 0.11 16.52
N GLU A 5 19.76 1.43 16.50
CA GLU A 5 18.58 2.18 16.05
C GLU A 5 18.33 1.73 14.59
N THR A 6 17.29 0.95 14.41
CA THR A 6 16.90 0.48 13.08
C THR A 6 16.61 1.71 12.23
N GLN A 7 17.41 1.94 11.19
CA GLN A 7 17.20 3.09 10.31
C GLN A 7 15.90 2.94 9.53
N PRO A 8 15.12 4.02 9.36
CA PRO A 8 13.90 3.96 8.59
C PRO A 8 14.19 3.65 7.11
N LEU A 9 13.36 2.79 6.52
CA LEU A 9 13.38 2.47 5.10
C LEU A 9 12.92 3.65 4.25
N LEU A 10 11.82 4.31 4.66
CA LEU A 10 11.32 5.54 4.04
C LEU A 10 11.21 6.62 5.09
N THR A 11 11.67 7.83 4.75
CA THR A 11 11.46 9.04 5.55
C THR A 11 10.74 10.10 4.73
N CYS A 12 9.71 10.69 5.31
CA CYS A 12 9.02 11.86 4.79
C CYS A 12 9.11 12.97 5.82
N ARG A 13 9.52 14.19 5.41
CA ARG A 13 9.66 15.36 6.31
C ARG A 13 9.06 16.59 5.65
N ASN A 14 8.10 17.20 6.35
CA ASN A 14 7.39 18.42 5.95
C ASN A 14 6.92 18.32 4.48
N VAL A 15 6.30 17.19 4.12
CA VAL A 15 5.85 16.94 2.75
C VAL A 15 4.58 17.72 2.47
N PHE A 16 4.63 18.54 1.41
CA PHE A 16 3.49 19.30 0.92
C PHE A 16 3.18 18.94 -0.53
N LYS A 17 1.89 18.85 -0.86
CA LYS A 17 1.40 18.76 -2.23
C LYS A 17 0.21 19.67 -2.42
N TYR A 18 0.38 20.66 -3.31
CA TYR A 18 -0.68 21.59 -3.66
C TYR A 18 -1.15 21.36 -5.11
N PHE A 19 -2.46 21.49 -5.32
CA PHE A 19 -3.08 21.61 -6.64
C PHE A 19 -3.78 22.96 -6.68
N GLY A 20 -3.14 23.96 -7.28
CA GLY A 20 -3.58 25.34 -7.17
C GLY A 20 -3.65 25.81 -5.71
N GLY A 21 -4.82 26.21 -5.23
CA GLY A 21 -5.03 26.62 -3.83
C GLY A 21 -5.34 25.48 -2.86
N LEU A 22 -5.49 24.23 -3.35
CA LEU A 22 -5.84 23.09 -2.51
C LEU A 22 -4.58 22.40 -2.00
N ALA A 23 -4.42 22.34 -0.67
CA ALA A 23 -3.40 21.51 -0.02
C ALA A 23 -3.89 20.06 0.06
N ALA A 24 -3.50 19.21 -0.89
CA ALA A 24 -3.89 17.82 -0.90
C ALA A 24 -3.04 16.95 0.04
N VAL A 25 -1.79 17.36 0.30
CA VAL A 25 -0.93 16.87 1.40
C VAL A 25 -0.35 18.11 2.06
N ASN A 26 -0.46 18.20 3.38
CA ASN A 26 -0.13 19.38 4.15
C ASN A 26 0.71 19.00 5.37
N ASP A 27 1.98 19.39 5.37
CA ASP A 27 2.95 19.16 6.46
C ASP A 27 2.99 17.71 6.95
N PHE A 28 3.22 16.78 6.01
CA PHE A 28 3.09 15.35 6.30
C PHE A 28 4.46 14.72 6.59
N ASP A 29 4.62 14.24 7.82
CA ASP A 29 5.78 13.48 8.27
C ASP A 29 5.44 12.01 8.44
N LEU A 30 6.34 11.11 7.98
CA LEU A 30 6.19 9.68 8.18
C LEU A 30 7.55 8.98 8.15
N ASP A 31 7.78 8.08 9.10
CA ASP A 31 8.87 7.11 9.07
C ASP A 31 8.31 5.71 8.86
N VAL A 32 8.88 4.96 7.92
CA VAL A 32 8.54 3.55 7.67
C VAL A 32 9.78 2.72 7.92
N PHE A 33 9.68 1.73 8.79
CA PHE A 33 10.77 0.81 9.09
C PHE A 33 10.63 -0.50 8.32
N PRO A 34 11.73 -1.24 8.06
CA PRO A 34 11.63 -2.56 7.45
C PRO A 34 10.69 -3.48 8.22
N GLY A 35 9.76 -4.13 7.51
CA GLY A 35 8.75 -5.00 8.09
C GLY A 35 7.54 -4.29 8.73
N ASP A 36 7.46 -2.96 8.60
CA ASP A 36 6.27 -2.21 9.00
C ASP A 36 5.08 -2.52 8.09
N VAL A 37 3.91 -2.53 8.70
CA VAL A 37 2.62 -2.48 8.00
C VAL A 37 1.86 -1.26 8.49
N ILE A 38 1.87 -0.22 7.67
CA ILE A 38 1.22 1.06 7.99
C ILE A 38 -0.09 1.15 7.23
N GLY A 39 -1.18 1.24 7.96
CA GLY A 39 -2.49 1.52 7.38
C GLY A 39 -2.74 3.02 7.33
N ILE A 40 -3.07 3.56 6.16
CA ILE A 40 -3.48 4.95 6.01
C ILE A 40 -4.98 4.99 5.74
N GLY A 41 -5.71 5.51 6.72
CA GLY A 41 -7.15 5.72 6.66
C GLY A 41 -7.52 7.21 6.51
N GLY A 42 -8.80 7.45 6.25
CA GLY A 42 -9.34 8.81 6.13
C GLY A 42 -10.50 8.85 5.15
N PRO A 43 -11.37 9.89 5.21
CA PRO A 43 -12.47 10.05 4.28
C PRO A 43 -11.99 10.24 2.84
N ASN A 44 -12.93 10.16 1.88
CA ASN A 44 -12.65 10.48 0.49
C ASN A 44 -12.19 11.94 0.36
N GLY A 45 -11.16 12.17 -0.43
CA GLY A 45 -10.55 13.49 -0.56
C GLY A 45 -9.61 13.91 0.57
N ALA A 46 -9.30 13.02 1.54
CA ALA A 46 -8.36 13.31 2.62
C ALA A 46 -6.89 13.47 2.19
N GLY A 47 -6.54 13.10 0.94
CA GLY A 47 -5.17 13.21 0.42
C GLY A 47 -4.40 11.88 0.37
N LYS A 48 -5.00 10.76 0.77
CA LYS A 48 -4.34 9.44 0.85
C LYS A 48 -3.67 9.00 -0.45
N THR A 49 -4.45 8.91 -1.53
CA THR A 49 -3.93 8.52 -2.86
C THR A 49 -2.91 9.53 -3.37
N THR A 50 -3.13 10.84 -3.12
CA THR A 50 -2.15 11.89 -3.46
C THR A 50 -0.83 11.68 -2.73
N PHE A 51 -0.86 11.26 -1.46
CA PHE A 51 0.37 10.93 -0.72
C PHE A 51 1.10 9.74 -1.34
N LEU A 52 0.40 8.68 -1.74
CA LEU A 52 1.02 7.58 -2.50
C LEU A 52 1.56 8.03 -3.87
N ASP A 53 0.85 8.93 -4.58
CA ASP A 53 1.32 9.52 -5.83
C ASP A 53 2.65 10.26 -5.64
N VAL A 54 2.78 10.97 -4.51
CA VAL A 54 4.00 11.68 -4.15
C VAL A 54 5.15 10.71 -3.86
N ILE A 55 4.94 9.69 -3.04
CA ILE A 55 5.98 8.70 -2.70
C ILE A 55 6.42 7.90 -3.94
N SER A 56 5.48 7.55 -4.83
CA SER A 56 5.76 6.78 -6.04
C SER A 56 6.26 7.63 -7.22
N GLY A 57 6.36 8.96 -7.06
CA GLY A 57 6.87 9.88 -8.08
C GLY A 57 5.91 10.15 -9.23
N ILE A 58 4.65 9.69 -9.16
CA ILE A 58 3.61 9.98 -10.16
C ILE A 58 3.27 11.47 -10.14
N SER A 59 3.23 12.07 -8.95
CA SER A 59 3.01 13.50 -8.77
C SER A 59 4.07 14.04 -7.82
N PRO A 60 5.08 14.81 -8.27
CA PRO A 60 6.14 15.27 -7.40
C PRO A 60 5.60 16.12 -6.24
N ALA A 61 6.25 16.03 -5.08
CA ALA A 61 5.95 16.92 -3.95
C ALA A 61 6.11 18.39 -4.39
N THR A 62 5.31 19.29 -3.80
CA THR A 62 5.51 20.74 -3.96
C THR A 62 6.70 21.20 -3.15
N SER A 63 6.88 20.66 -1.93
CA SER A 63 8.03 20.87 -1.07
C SER A 63 8.13 19.74 -0.04
N GLY A 64 9.23 19.73 0.72
CA GLY A 64 9.54 18.70 1.70
C GLY A 64 10.53 17.67 1.17
N ASP A 65 11.02 16.84 2.09
CA ASP A 65 12.03 15.83 1.80
C ASP A 65 11.44 14.42 1.90
N ILE A 66 11.75 13.59 0.89
CA ILE A 66 11.40 12.18 0.88
C ILE A 66 12.65 11.39 0.51
N ALA A 67 13.03 10.43 1.35
CA ALA A 67 14.18 9.58 1.09
C ALA A 67 13.85 8.09 1.34
N LEU A 68 14.36 7.23 0.45
CA LEU A 68 14.33 5.77 0.58
C LEU A 68 15.73 5.26 0.90
N ASN A 69 15.92 4.60 2.04
CA ASN A 69 17.25 4.22 2.55
C ASN A 69 18.26 5.38 2.48
N GLY A 70 17.86 6.58 2.91
CA GLY A 70 18.69 7.79 2.85
C GLY A 70 18.89 8.38 1.44
N THR A 71 18.41 7.73 0.38
CA THR A 71 18.48 8.25 -0.98
C THR A 71 17.29 9.18 -1.27
N PRO A 72 17.50 10.48 -1.58
CA PRO A 72 16.41 11.40 -1.90
C PRO A 72 15.63 10.95 -3.15
N ILE A 73 14.29 10.95 -3.05
CA ILE A 73 13.39 10.52 -4.12
C ILE A 73 12.34 11.56 -4.52
N ALA A 74 12.20 12.67 -3.80
CA ALA A 74 11.12 13.66 -3.99
C ALA A 74 10.97 14.20 -5.42
N VAL A 75 12.06 14.22 -6.20
CA VAL A 75 12.06 14.70 -7.59
C VAL A 75 12.36 13.61 -8.63
N LYS A 76 12.41 12.35 -8.19
CA LYS A 76 12.67 11.22 -9.09
C LYS A 76 11.40 10.81 -9.84
N LYS A 77 11.60 10.27 -11.06
CA LYS A 77 10.51 9.69 -11.85
C LYS A 77 10.08 8.33 -11.31
N PRO A 78 8.85 7.88 -11.60
CA PRO A 78 8.30 6.60 -11.10
C PRO A 78 9.17 5.39 -11.42
N ASP A 79 9.73 5.32 -12.63
CA ASP A 79 10.63 4.25 -13.05
C ASP A 79 11.88 4.16 -12.17
N ALA A 80 12.51 5.31 -11.89
CA ALA A 80 13.69 5.38 -11.03
C ALA A 80 13.37 5.00 -9.58
N ILE A 81 12.17 5.36 -9.07
CA ILE A 81 11.70 5.01 -7.73
C ILE A 81 11.40 3.50 -7.64
N CYS A 82 10.79 2.93 -8.68
CA CYS A 82 10.57 1.48 -8.79
C CYS A 82 11.90 0.71 -8.71
N HIS A 83 12.91 1.13 -9.47
CA HIS A 83 14.26 0.52 -9.42
C HIS A 83 14.97 0.67 -8.07
N LEU A 84 14.61 1.65 -7.25
CA LEU A 84 15.10 1.78 -5.88
C LEU A 84 14.40 0.84 -4.90
N GLY A 85 13.25 0.30 -5.29
CA GLY A 85 12.52 -0.71 -4.55
C GLY A 85 11.17 -0.28 -3.97
N ILE A 86 10.52 0.75 -4.53
CA ILE A 86 9.12 1.06 -4.22
C ILE A 86 8.25 0.56 -5.37
N SER A 87 7.31 -0.34 -5.08
CA SER A 87 6.26 -0.73 -6.02
C SER A 87 4.88 -0.35 -5.52
N ARG A 88 3.96 -0.14 -6.44
CA ARG A 88 2.59 0.26 -6.14
C ARG A 88 1.57 -0.54 -6.93
N THR A 89 0.48 -0.94 -6.26
CA THR A 89 -0.74 -1.38 -6.93
C THR A 89 -1.60 -0.15 -7.27
N PHE A 90 -2.37 -0.21 -8.36
CA PHE A 90 -3.27 0.86 -8.75
C PHE A 90 -4.73 0.43 -8.56
N GLN A 91 -5.61 1.39 -8.26
CA GLN A 91 -7.05 1.15 -8.09
C GLN A 91 -7.72 0.63 -9.38
N LEU A 92 -7.28 1.09 -10.54
CA LEU A 92 -7.77 0.63 -11.82
C LEU A 92 -7.11 -0.71 -12.17
N ASN A 93 -7.90 -1.67 -12.60
CA ASN A 93 -7.45 -2.99 -13.05
C ASN A 93 -6.68 -2.87 -14.37
N ALA A 94 -5.45 -2.34 -14.29
CA ALA A 94 -4.61 -1.94 -15.41
C ALA A 94 -3.72 -3.07 -15.96
N GLY A 95 -4.19 -4.31 -15.95
CA GLY A 95 -3.51 -5.41 -16.62
C GLY A 95 -3.59 -5.29 -18.14
N PHE A 96 -2.63 -5.86 -18.86
CA PHE A 96 -2.68 -6.03 -20.31
C PHE A 96 -3.72 -7.09 -20.64
N GLU A 97 -4.91 -6.68 -21.08
CA GLU A 97 -6.10 -7.52 -21.20
C GLU A 97 -5.95 -8.72 -22.15
N THR A 98 -5.05 -8.62 -23.13
CA THR A 98 -4.79 -9.68 -24.13
C THR A 98 -3.68 -10.65 -23.71
N MET A 99 -3.01 -10.39 -22.61
CA MET A 99 -1.93 -11.22 -22.07
C MET A 99 -2.47 -12.13 -20.96
N SER A 100 -1.76 -13.22 -20.68
CA SER A 100 -2.05 -14.10 -19.55
C SER A 100 -1.67 -13.47 -18.22
N ILE A 101 -2.08 -14.11 -17.11
CA ILE A 101 -1.66 -13.74 -15.76
C ILE A 101 -0.12 -13.82 -15.64
N GLU A 102 0.49 -14.92 -16.13
CA GLU A 102 1.95 -15.11 -16.10
C GLU A 102 2.66 -13.99 -16.88
N GLU A 103 2.21 -13.70 -18.10
CA GLU A 103 2.80 -12.66 -18.95
C GLU A 103 2.69 -11.27 -18.32
N ASN A 104 1.54 -10.93 -17.70
CA ASN A 104 1.38 -9.68 -16.97
C ASN A 104 2.32 -9.58 -15.76
N THR A 105 2.44 -10.68 -15.01
CA THR A 105 3.35 -10.73 -13.84
C THR A 105 4.81 -10.64 -14.28
N LEU A 106 5.16 -11.21 -15.45
CA LEU A 106 6.49 -11.12 -16.05
C LEU A 106 6.86 -9.68 -16.40
N VAL A 107 5.90 -8.83 -16.81
CA VAL A 107 6.16 -7.39 -16.99
C VAL A 107 6.70 -6.79 -15.69
N GLY A 108 6.06 -7.07 -14.54
CA GLY A 108 6.55 -6.63 -13.23
C GLY A 108 7.97 -7.12 -12.94
N ALA A 109 8.22 -8.44 -13.12
CA ALA A 109 9.53 -9.05 -12.90
C ALA A 109 10.63 -8.44 -13.79
N SER A 110 10.27 -7.96 -14.98
CA SER A 110 11.21 -7.35 -15.94
C SER A 110 11.71 -5.97 -15.53
N PHE A 111 10.95 -5.26 -14.68
CA PHE A 111 11.27 -3.91 -14.21
C PHE A 111 11.71 -3.85 -12.74
N GLY A 112 11.93 -5.01 -12.08
CA GLY A 112 12.34 -5.09 -10.68
C GLY A 112 13.77 -4.64 -10.38
N LEU A 113 14.16 -4.78 -9.10
CA LEU A 113 15.48 -4.42 -8.58
C LEU A 113 16.62 -5.06 -9.37
N GLY A 114 17.53 -4.24 -9.86
CA GLY A 114 18.83 -4.69 -10.34
C GLY A 114 19.09 -4.67 -11.84
N ASP A 115 18.11 -4.42 -12.69
CA ASP A 115 18.35 -4.29 -14.14
C ASP A 115 18.80 -2.87 -14.50
N LYS A 116 20.11 -2.63 -14.39
CA LYS A 116 20.77 -1.39 -14.84
C LYS A 116 21.04 -1.37 -16.37
N GLY A 117 20.37 -2.22 -17.14
CA GLY A 117 20.55 -2.30 -18.60
C GLY A 117 19.70 -1.27 -19.33
N TRP A 118 20.30 -0.56 -20.30
CA TRP A 118 19.60 0.33 -21.25
C TRP A 118 18.51 -0.38 -22.06
N PHE A 119 18.65 -1.69 -22.23
CA PHE A 119 17.62 -2.55 -22.81
C PHE A 119 17.09 -3.48 -21.71
N PRO A 120 15.78 -3.52 -21.44
CA PRO A 120 15.22 -4.63 -20.71
C PRO A 120 15.67 -5.89 -21.46
N ARG A 121 16.44 -6.73 -20.79
CA ARG A 121 16.76 -8.05 -21.34
C ARG A 121 15.46 -8.81 -21.42
N MET A 122 14.78 -8.72 -22.56
CA MET A 122 13.59 -9.50 -22.91
C MET A 122 13.89 -11.02 -22.96
N THR A 123 15.02 -11.41 -22.41
CA THR A 123 15.36 -12.82 -22.24
C THR A 123 14.72 -13.28 -20.95
N TYR A 124 13.59 -13.97 -21.09
CA TYR A 124 12.96 -14.75 -20.02
C TYR A 124 14.02 -15.66 -19.39
N ASN A 125 14.66 -15.17 -18.36
CA ASN A 125 15.73 -15.88 -17.66
C ASN A 125 15.16 -16.63 -16.43
N ARG A 126 15.97 -17.54 -15.90
CA ARG A 126 15.58 -18.34 -14.73
C ARG A 126 15.17 -17.47 -13.53
N GLN A 127 15.86 -16.38 -13.28
CA GLN A 127 15.59 -15.48 -12.17
C GLN A 127 14.23 -14.77 -12.31
N MET A 128 13.87 -14.30 -13.52
CA MET A 128 12.55 -13.73 -13.77
C MET A 128 11.44 -14.75 -13.56
N ARG A 129 11.66 -15.99 -14.01
CA ARG A 129 10.70 -17.09 -13.77
C ARG A 129 10.47 -17.34 -12.30
N GLU A 130 11.54 -17.44 -11.51
CA GLU A 130 11.45 -17.64 -10.06
C GLU A 130 10.68 -16.50 -9.36
N ARG A 131 10.86 -15.24 -9.80
CA ARG A 131 10.11 -14.08 -9.28
C ARG A 131 8.62 -14.16 -9.64
N VAL A 132 8.31 -14.50 -10.89
CA VAL A 132 6.92 -14.67 -11.35
C VAL A 132 6.24 -15.78 -10.57
N GLU A 133 6.84 -16.97 -10.52
CA GLU A 133 6.30 -18.11 -9.80
C GLU A 133 6.04 -17.78 -8.32
N LYS A 134 7.03 -17.17 -7.63
CA LYS A 134 6.88 -16.73 -6.24
C LYS A 134 5.72 -15.75 -6.08
N ALA A 135 5.61 -14.75 -6.95
CA ALA A 135 4.54 -13.76 -6.88
C ALA A 135 3.15 -14.37 -7.11
N LEU A 136 3.03 -15.29 -8.08
CA LEU A 136 1.79 -16.00 -8.36
C LEU A 136 1.36 -16.89 -7.18
N VAL A 137 2.30 -17.62 -6.58
CA VAL A 137 2.02 -18.45 -5.39
C VAL A 137 1.56 -17.58 -4.21
N LEU A 138 2.24 -16.46 -3.93
CA LEU A 138 1.87 -15.54 -2.86
C LEU A 138 0.47 -14.93 -3.05
N CYS A 139 0.00 -14.80 -4.30
CA CYS A 139 -1.30 -14.24 -4.64
C CYS A 139 -2.37 -15.32 -4.97
N ASN A 140 -2.09 -16.60 -4.75
CA ASN A 140 -3.00 -17.73 -5.08
C ASN A 140 -3.45 -17.73 -6.57
N LEU A 141 -2.55 -17.36 -7.49
CA LEU A 141 -2.83 -17.27 -8.93
C LEU A 141 -2.08 -18.34 -9.76
N GLN A 142 -1.27 -19.21 -9.15
CA GLN A 142 -0.44 -20.19 -9.84
C GLN A 142 -1.24 -21.14 -10.74
N ASP A 143 -2.42 -21.56 -10.30
CA ASP A 143 -3.29 -22.48 -11.05
C ASP A 143 -4.07 -21.79 -12.18
N LYS A 144 -3.98 -20.45 -12.26
CA LYS A 144 -4.65 -19.61 -13.25
C LYS A 144 -3.65 -18.89 -14.16
N ALA A 145 -2.36 -19.26 -14.10
CA ALA A 145 -1.27 -18.52 -14.77
C ALA A 145 -1.50 -18.30 -16.27
N ASP A 146 -2.10 -19.27 -16.96
CA ASP A 146 -2.39 -19.22 -18.40
C ASP A 146 -3.69 -18.49 -18.77
N MET A 147 -4.52 -18.09 -17.77
CA MET A 147 -5.77 -17.39 -18.04
C MET A 147 -5.52 -15.98 -18.57
N VAL A 148 -6.28 -15.58 -19.58
CA VAL A 148 -6.21 -14.25 -20.18
C VAL A 148 -6.91 -13.23 -19.28
N VAL A 149 -6.28 -12.07 -19.07
CA VAL A 149 -6.71 -11.06 -18.07
C VAL A 149 -8.13 -10.54 -18.33
N ARG A 150 -8.54 -10.37 -19.59
CA ARG A 150 -9.91 -9.90 -19.93
C ARG A 150 -11.02 -10.81 -19.39
N ASP A 151 -10.72 -12.10 -19.20
CA ASP A 151 -11.70 -13.11 -18.77
C ASP A 151 -11.71 -13.31 -17.24
N LEU A 152 -10.88 -12.58 -16.49
CA LEU A 152 -10.72 -12.71 -15.05
C LEU A 152 -11.85 -12.02 -14.27
N PRO A 153 -12.32 -12.64 -13.17
CA PRO A 153 -13.13 -11.98 -12.15
C PRO A 153 -12.40 -10.78 -11.52
N VAL A 154 -13.16 -9.90 -10.88
CA VAL A 154 -12.61 -8.68 -10.24
C VAL A 154 -11.54 -9.02 -9.20
N LEU A 155 -11.77 -10.03 -8.36
CA LEU A 155 -10.80 -10.49 -7.36
C LEU A 155 -9.48 -10.87 -8.03
N ASP A 156 -9.50 -11.75 -9.03
CA ASP A 156 -8.29 -12.23 -9.69
C ASP A 156 -7.52 -11.09 -10.38
N ARG A 157 -8.22 -10.10 -10.94
CA ARG A 157 -7.59 -8.89 -11.50
C ARG A 157 -6.87 -8.08 -10.42
N LYS A 158 -7.45 -7.93 -9.23
CA LYS A 158 -6.82 -7.24 -8.09
C LYS A 158 -5.60 -8.01 -7.58
N LEU A 159 -5.71 -9.33 -7.48
CA LEU A 159 -4.59 -10.19 -7.10
C LEU A 159 -3.47 -10.17 -8.14
N LEU A 160 -3.81 -10.07 -9.43
CA LEU A 160 -2.81 -9.90 -10.50
C LEU A 160 -2.03 -8.59 -10.35
N MET A 161 -2.71 -7.48 -10.01
CA MET A 161 -2.01 -6.20 -9.76
C MET A 161 -1.04 -6.32 -8.59
N LEU A 162 -1.44 -7.06 -7.55
CA LEU A 162 -0.58 -7.35 -6.41
C LEU A 162 0.61 -8.23 -6.80
N ALA A 163 0.38 -9.30 -7.57
CA ALA A 163 1.42 -10.19 -8.08
C ALA A 163 2.43 -9.44 -8.97
N GLY A 164 1.96 -8.58 -9.87
CA GLY A 164 2.81 -7.75 -10.71
C GLY A 164 3.71 -6.80 -9.90
N ALA A 165 3.18 -6.19 -8.83
CA ALA A 165 3.95 -5.36 -7.93
C ALA A 165 4.97 -6.18 -7.12
N LEU A 166 4.59 -7.36 -6.62
CA LEU A 166 5.48 -8.26 -5.87
C LEU A 166 6.61 -8.83 -6.74
N ALA A 167 6.34 -9.10 -8.02
CA ALA A 167 7.34 -9.62 -8.95
C ALA A 167 8.52 -8.66 -9.19
N THR A 168 8.36 -7.37 -8.85
CA THR A 168 9.48 -6.40 -8.83
C THR A 168 10.43 -6.61 -7.65
N GLU A 169 10.12 -7.48 -6.69
CA GLU A 169 10.82 -7.68 -5.40
C GLU A 169 10.99 -6.36 -4.62
N PRO A 170 9.88 -5.66 -4.29
CA PRO A 170 9.95 -4.36 -3.67
C PRO A 170 10.48 -4.43 -2.23
N LYS A 171 11.21 -3.38 -1.81
CA LYS A 171 11.53 -3.11 -0.41
C LYS A 171 10.34 -2.51 0.33
N LEU A 172 9.53 -1.72 -0.39
CA LEU A 172 8.31 -1.08 0.09
C LEU A 172 7.20 -1.28 -0.94
N LEU A 173 6.12 -1.92 -0.52
CA LEU A 173 4.92 -2.12 -1.32
C LEU A 173 3.84 -1.11 -0.90
N LEU A 174 3.37 -0.33 -1.87
CA LEU A 174 2.25 0.60 -1.71
C LEU A 174 0.99 -0.07 -2.25
N VAL A 175 0.01 -0.30 -1.39
CA VAL A 175 -1.24 -0.99 -1.73
C VAL A 175 -2.40 0.00 -1.60
N ASP A 176 -3.07 0.28 -2.72
CA ASP A 176 -4.11 1.31 -2.81
C ASP A 176 -5.48 0.65 -3.02
N GLU A 177 -6.32 0.64 -1.98
CA GLU A 177 -7.70 0.12 -1.94
C GLU A 177 -7.85 -1.30 -2.54
N PRO A 178 -7.13 -2.30 -2.03
CA PRO A 178 -7.12 -3.64 -2.62
C PRO A 178 -8.47 -4.34 -2.58
N VAL A 179 -9.36 -3.99 -1.65
CA VAL A 179 -10.65 -4.66 -1.47
C VAL A 179 -11.86 -3.87 -1.97
N GLY A 180 -11.65 -2.70 -2.57
CA GLY A 180 -12.74 -1.90 -3.14
C GLY A 180 -13.56 -2.68 -4.18
N GLY A 181 -14.89 -2.76 -4.01
CA GLY A 181 -15.80 -3.45 -4.93
C GLY A 181 -15.88 -4.97 -4.78
N LEU A 182 -15.18 -5.56 -3.79
CA LEU A 182 -15.26 -6.99 -3.47
C LEU A 182 -16.38 -7.29 -2.47
N ASN A 183 -16.90 -8.51 -2.55
CA ASN A 183 -17.84 -9.01 -1.55
C ASN A 183 -17.10 -9.44 -0.25
N PRO A 184 -17.82 -9.67 0.89
CA PRO A 184 -17.17 -9.98 2.16
C PRO A 184 -16.24 -11.21 2.16
N HIS A 185 -16.55 -12.26 1.39
CA HIS A 185 -15.70 -13.44 1.28
C HIS A 185 -14.42 -13.13 0.51
N GLU A 186 -14.53 -12.41 -0.60
CA GLU A 186 -13.37 -11.96 -1.38
C GLU A 186 -12.47 -11.02 -0.58
N VAL A 187 -13.04 -10.19 0.30
CA VAL A 187 -12.26 -9.36 1.24
C VAL A 187 -11.45 -10.22 2.19
N ASP A 188 -12.05 -11.31 2.72
CA ASP A 188 -11.34 -12.25 3.60
C ASP A 188 -10.20 -12.96 2.84
N ASP A 189 -10.42 -13.38 1.57
CA ASP A 189 -9.37 -13.98 0.73
C ASP A 189 -8.18 -13.03 0.53
N VAL A 190 -8.44 -11.75 0.20
CA VAL A 190 -7.38 -10.74 0.06
C VAL A 190 -6.68 -10.50 1.41
N MET A 191 -7.42 -10.52 2.50
CA MET A 191 -6.85 -10.35 3.85
C MET A 191 -5.86 -11.46 4.19
N GLU A 192 -6.18 -12.73 3.88
CA GLU A 192 -5.28 -13.87 4.09
C GLU A 192 -4.00 -13.73 3.26
N ILE A 193 -4.12 -13.31 2.01
CA ILE A 193 -2.97 -13.08 1.12
C ILE A 193 -2.06 -11.98 1.71
N VAL A 194 -2.62 -10.83 2.10
CA VAL A 194 -1.83 -9.74 2.68
C VAL A 194 -1.20 -10.16 4.01
N GLN A 195 -1.90 -10.95 4.85
CA GLN A 195 -1.31 -11.54 6.06
C GLN A 195 -0.14 -12.47 5.74
N GLY A 196 -0.22 -13.23 4.65
CA GLY A 196 0.90 -14.03 4.14
C GLY A 196 2.11 -13.17 3.81
N LEU A 197 1.92 -12.05 3.10
CA LEU A 197 2.99 -11.10 2.76
C LEU A 197 3.64 -10.49 4.02
N ILE A 198 2.82 -10.17 5.02
CA ILE A 198 3.30 -9.65 6.32
C ILE A 198 4.20 -10.67 7.02
N LYS A 199 3.83 -11.95 7.02
CA LYS A 199 4.63 -13.04 7.60
C LYS A 199 5.97 -13.23 6.87
N GLU A 200 5.99 -13.01 5.55
CA GLU A 200 7.21 -12.99 4.74
C GLU A 200 8.09 -11.74 4.97
N GLY A 201 7.67 -10.81 5.83
CA GLY A 201 8.42 -9.61 6.18
C GLY A 201 8.35 -8.47 5.15
N VAL A 202 7.38 -8.49 4.26
CA VAL A 202 7.16 -7.41 3.28
C VAL A 202 6.78 -6.13 4.01
N THR A 203 7.47 -5.02 3.72
CA THR A 203 7.11 -3.70 4.25
C THR A 203 5.97 -3.11 3.41
N ILE A 204 4.89 -2.70 4.04
CA ILE A 204 3.65 -2.31 3.35
C ILE A 204 3.14 -0.96 3.86
N ILE A 205 2.79 -0.05 2.94
CA ILE A 205 1.84 1.04 3.20
C ILE A 205 0.54 0.66 2.50
N LEU A 206 -0.53 0.57 3.28
CA LEU A 206 -1.86 0.16 2.84
C LEU A 206 -2.83 1.33 2.97
N ILE A 207 -3.46 1.75 1.86
CA ILE A 207 -4.61 2.66 1.91
C ILE A 207 -5.88 1.84 1.84
N GLU A 208 -6.78 2.07 2.79
CA GLU A 208 -8.10 1.47 2.81
C GLU A 208 -9.12 2.35 3.54
N HIS A 209 -10.38 2.21 3.12
CA HIS A 209 -11.52 2.81 3.82
C HIS A 209 -12.35 1.76 4.58
N VAL A 210 -12.11 0.46 4.32
CA VAL A 210 -12.70 -0.64 5.07
C VAL A 210 -11.95 -0.82 6.39
N MET A 211 -12.49 -0.23 7.47
CA MET A 211 -11.84 -0.18 8.79
C MET A 211 -11.43 -1.56 9.31
N ARG A 212 -12.28 -2.58 9.15
CA ARG A 212 -11.95 -3.94 9.56
C ARG A 212 -10.65 -4.43 8.91
N PHE A 213 -10.52 -4.23 7.60
CA PHE A 213 -9.33 -4.63 6.83
C PHE A 213 -8.09 -3.86 7.30
N LEU A 214 -8.22 -2.54 7.44
CA LEU A 214 -7.15 -1.67 7.89
C LEU A 214 -6.64 -2.06 9.29
N LEU A 215 -7.54 -2.22 10.27
CA LEU A 215 -7.18 -2.48 11.66
C LEU A 215 -6.64 -3.89 11.91
N GLN A 216 -7.07 -4.88 11.13
CA GLN A 216 -6.59 -6.26 11.29
C GLN A 216 -5.20 -6.48 10.70
N LEU A 217 -4.82 -5.72 9.67
CA LEU A 217 -3.54 -5.89 8.98
C LEU A 217 -2.46 -4.94 9.49
N SER A 218 -2.84 -3.74 9.95
CA SER A 218 -1.86 -2.69 10.26
C SER A 218 -1.43 -2.74 11.71
N LYS A 219 -0.12 -2.73 11.94
CA LYS A 219 0.44 -2.56 13.29
C LYS A 219 0.41 -1.09 13.72
N ARG A 220 0.53 -0.18 12.76
CA ARG A 220 0.49 1.26 12.94
C ARG A 220 -0.50 1.86 11.95
N VAL A 221 -1.39 2.70 12.44
CA VAL A 221 -2.43 3.36 11.65
C VAL A 221 -2.19 4.86 11.64
N VAL A 222 -2.29 5.44 10.46
CA VAL A 222 -2.26 6.90 10.23
C VAL A 222 -3.62 7.31 9.69
N ILE A 223 -4.22 8.36 10.27
CA ILE A 223 -5.46 8.92 9.75
C ILE A 223 -5.17 10.27 9.14
N MET A 224 -5.59 10.41 7.88
CA MET A 224 -5.53 11.66 7.13
C MET A 224 -6.89 12.34 7.07
N HIS A 225 -6.88 13.67 7.19
CA HIS A 225 -8.06 14.52 7.00
C HIS A 225 -7.61 15.87 6.42
N HIS A 226 -8.20 16.29 5.30
CA HIS A 226 -7.83 17.53 4.59
C HIS A 226 -6.34 17.70 4.32
N GLY A 227 -5.65 16.62 3.95
CA GLY A 227 -4.22 16.61 3.67
C GLY A 227 -3.32 16.48 4.90
N GLU A 228 -3.85 16.60 6.10
CA GLU A 228 -3.10 16.55 7.35
C GLU A 228 -3.19 15.19 8.03
N LYS A 229 -2.15 14.84 8.77
CA LYS A 229 -2.14 13.69 9.66
C LYS A 229 -2.79 14.07 11.00
N ILE A 230 -3.97 13.54 11.28
CA ILE A 230 -4.71 13.83 12.51
C ILE A 230 -4.48 12.76 13.60
N TYR A 231 -3.99 11.59 13.22
CA TYR A 231 -3.66 10.49 14.13
C TYR A 231 -2.51 9.66 13.58
N GLU A 232 -1.65 9.17 14.46
CA GLU A 232 -0.68 8.11 14.21
C GLU A 232 -0.51 7.29 15.49
N GLY A 233 -0.75 5.99 15.42
CA GLY A 233 -0.67 5.10 16.58
C GLY A 233 -1.11 3.69 16.25
N ASP A 234 -1.36 2.89 17.28
CA ASP A 234 -1.91 1.56 17.13
C ASP A 234 -3.43 1.58 16.89
N SER A 235 -3.98 0.42 16.54
CA SER A 235 -5.41 0.26 16.26
C SER A 235 -6.30 0.45 17.52
N GLN A 236 -5.76 0.23 18.72
CA GLN A 236 -6.52 0.40 19.98
C GLN A 236 -6.64 1.87 20.35
N GLY A 237 -5.52 2.62 20.22
CA GLY A 237 -5.52 4.07 20.46
C GLY A 237 -6.44 4.81 19.49
N LEU A 238 -6.51 4.35 18.23
CA LEU A 238 -7.38 4.95 17.21
C LEU A 238 -8.86 4.91 17.62
N LEU A 239 -9.34 3.81 18.17
CA LEU A 239 -10.74 3.66 18.58
C LEU A 239 -11.10 4.55 19.77
N ASN A 240 -10.10 5.02 20.52
CA ASN A 240 -10.27 5.91 21.67
C ASN A 240 -10.05 7.39 21.31
N ASP A 241 -9.57 7.69 20.09
CA ASP A 241 -9.33 9.07 19.65
C ASP A 241 -10.63 9.72 19.16
N ARG A 242 -11.14 10.69 19.96
CA ARG A 242 -12.40 11.37 19.67
C ARG A 242 -12.40 12.10 18.32
N LYS A 243 -11.27 12.70 17.92
CA LYS A 243 -11.15 13.38 16.62
C LYS A 243 -11.33 12.40 15.47
N VAL A 244 -10.69 11.23 15.57
CA VAL A 244 -10.78 10.19 14.55
C VAL A 244 -12.20 9.66 14.45
N VAL A 245 -12.82 9.38 15.59
CA VAL A 245 -14.19 8.88 15.65
C VAL A 245 -15.17 9.87 15.03
N GLU A 246 -15.05 11.17 15.32
CA GLU A 246 -15.86 12.23 14.75
C GLU A 246 -15.68 12.36 13.22
N VAL A 247 -14.44 12.27 12.73
CA VAL A 247 -14.12 12.39 11.29
C VAL A 247 -14.65 11.20 10.48
N TYR A 248 -14.57 9.99 11.03
CA TYR A 248 -14.96 8.76 10.32
C TYR A 248 -16.44 8.43 10.39
N LEU A 249 -17.04 8.69 11.52
CA LEU A 249 -18.38 8.18 11.86
C LEU A 249 -19.43 9.28 11.94
N GLY A 250 -18.99 10.53 11.84
CA GLY A 250 -19.85 11.70 11.99
C GLY A 250 -20.16 12.03 13.46
N GLU A 251 -20.57 13.28 13.68
CA GLU A 251 -20.96 13.77 15.00
C GLU A 251 -22.08 12.90 15.61
N GLY A 252 -21.91 12.48 16.87
CA GLY A 252 -22.89 11.66 17.60
C GLY A 252 -22.74 10.15 17.46
N THR A 253 -21.86 9.64 16.59
CA THR A 253 -21.61 8.19 16.50
C THR A 253 -20.52 7.76 17.47
N ALA A 254 -19.65 8.66 17.89
CA ALA A 254 -18.64 8.43 18.94
C ALA A 254 -19.32 7.93 20.24
N ASP A 255 -20.37 8.60 20.67
CA ASP A 255 -21.10 8.23 21.90
C ASP A 255 -21.77 6.85 21.80
N ARG A 256 -22.28 6.48 20.61
CA ARG A 256 -22.87 5.16 20.37
C ARG A 256 -21.83 4.03 20.40
N LEU A 257 -20.65 4.26 19.81
CA LEU A 257 -19.56 3.28 19.84
C LEU A 257 -19.00 3.10 21.24
N GLN A 258 -18.81 4.18 21.97
CA GLN A 258 -18.37 4.13 23.36
C GLN A 258 -19.37 3.32 24.22
N HIS A 259 -20.65 3.56 24.06
CA HIS A 259 -21.71 2.79 24.73
C HIS A 259 -21.67 1.29 24.37
N MET A 260 -21.51 0.96 23.08
CA MET A 260 -21.39 -0.43 22.63
C MET A 260 -20.13 -1.14 23.17
N MET A 261 -19.01 -0.41 23.29
CA MET A 261 -17.76 -0.94 23.85
C MET A 261 -17.89 -1.17 25.37
N GLU A 262 -18.55 -0.27 26.11
CA GLU A 262 -18.83 -0.41 27.54
C GLU A 262 -19.79 -1.58 27.82
N GLU A 263 -20.81 -1.79 26.98
CA GLU A 263 -21.71 -2.94 27.10
C GLU A 263 -20.99 -4.27 26.82
N ARG A 264 -20.09 -4.33 25.84
CA ARG A 264 -19.27 -5.52 25.60
C ARG A 264 -18.29 -5.82 26.74
N ALA A 265 -17.69 -4.80 27.33
CA ALA A 265 -16.79 -4.96 28.48
C ALA A 265 -17.53 -5.42 29.78
N LYS A 266 -18.85 -5.18 29.88
CA LYS A 266 -19.69 -5.63 31.01
C LYS A 266 -20.25 -7.03 30.82
N ASN A 267 -20.30 -7.55 29.59
CA ASN A 267 -20.92 -8.83 29.26
C ASN A 267 -19.90 -9.92 28.87
N GLY A 268 -18.60 -9.68 28.94
CA GLY A 268 -17.48 -10.61 28.75
C GLY A 268 -16.66 -10.73 30.03
#